data_9e8f45a7ee5f2ba183bf88e8009f0928
#
_entry.id   9e8f45a7ee5f2ba183bf88e8009f0928
#
_cell.length_a   1.000
_cell.length_b   1.000
_cell.length_c   1.000
_cell.angle_alpha   90.00
_cell.angle_beta   90.00
_cell.angle_gamma   90.00
#
_symmetry.space_group_name_H-M   'P 1'
#
loop_
_entity.id
_entity.type
_entity.pdbx_description
1 polymer ?
#
loop_
_entity_poly.entity_id
_entity_poly.type
_entity_poly.pdbx_seq_one_letter_code
_entity_poly.pdbx_strand_id
1 'polypeptide(L)'
;MDPLVMQVVKDLNKKHGHGTVVRASEITSDMTPRFTTGSLGMDLILGGGWPGNQWNEIVGEESSGKTAIAMKTIAANQALDPDFTTVWIAAEEWVPSYAEMLGVDPTRVFVVETNISEHAFDAALKFAETKNIDCIVIDSMPALIPSPEDEKDMEGNTMGQQARIVNKFFRKTGAVMKRSLIEHERPILGLVIQQYRSKIGVMYGPDKTTPGGQGKNYAYFARVEVKRDAWIEEGPKTAKVKVGQNIRVRTIKNKSSRPQQTAYVDFYFTDSIDCAAGDYDFGKELTAIGVMLGVIERAGSWYSYGEHKWQGIDSIPPDVRQLPDLRESLEKEIRALSPTLPDVGSVD
;
A
#
# COMPACT_ATOMS: atom_id res chain seq x y z
N MET A 1 5.33 -4.21 41.31
CA MET A 1 5.23 -5.33 40.36
C MET A 1 5.93 -6.52 40.98
N ASP A 2 5.35 -7.71 40.88
CA ASP A 2 5.85 -8.94 41.51
C ASP A 2 7.29 -9.26 41.02
N PRO A 3 8.27 -9.48 41.91
CA PRO A 3 9.63 -9.80 41.56
C PRO A 3 9.77 -11.05 40.67
N LEU A 4 8.91 -12.05 40.88
CA LEU A 4 8.88 -13.27 40.08
C LEU A 4 8.49 -12.99 38.63
N VAL A 5 7.53 -12.08 38.38
CA VAL A 5 7.15 -11.66 37.02
C VAL A 5 8.32 -10.98 36.33
N MET A 6 9.03 -10.09 37.05
CA MET A 6 10.20 -9.39 36.49
C MET A 6 11.37 -10.35 36.20
N GLN A 7 11.54 -11.40 37.00
CA GLN A 7 12.53 -12.43 36.72
C GLN A 7 12.21 -13.19 35.43
N VAL A 8 10.93 -13.58 35.23
CA VAL A 8 10.48 -14.26 34.01
C VAL A 8 10.70 -13.38 32.77
N VAL A 9 10.38 -12.07 32.85
CA VAL A 9 10.63 -11.11 31.75
C VAL A 9 12.12 -11.07 31.41
N LYS A 10 12.99 -11.01 32.42
CA LYS A 10 14.44 -10.97 32.24
C LYS A 10 14.96 -12.25 31.58
N ASP A 11 14.49 -13.41 32.04
CA ASP A 11 14.91 -14.70 31.53
C ASP A 11 14.45 -14.93 30.08
N LEU A 12 13.23 -14.51 29.73
CA LEU A 12 12.72 -14.57 28.36
C LEU A 12 13.51 -13.64 27.43
N ASN A 13 13.78 -12.40 27.85
CA ASN A 13 14.59 -11.47 27.08
C ASN A 13 16.04 -11.94 26.90
N LYS A 14 16.62 -12.60 27.92
CA LYS A 14 17.96 -13.22 27.81
C LYS A 14 17.97 -14.39 26.83
N LYS A 15 16.91 -15.21 26.85
CA LYS A 15 16.82 -16.44 26.04
C LYS A 15 16.48 -16.17 24.57
N HIS A 16 15.59 -15.21 24.30
CA HIS A 16 14.98 -14.99 22.99
C HIS A 16 15.36 -13.66 22.33
N GLY A 17 16.21 -12.86 22.99
CA GLY A 17 16.64 -11.53 22.52
C GLY A 17 15.99 -10.40 23.33
N HIS A 18 16.74 -9.32 23.46
CA HIS A 18 16.29 -8.10 24.14
C HIS A 18 15.03 -7.55 23.44
N GLY A 19 14.02 -7.15 24.21
CA GLY A 19 12.76 -6.64 23.61
C GLY A 19 11.72 -7.72 23.26
N THR A 20 12.01 -9.01 23.51
CA THR A 20 11.01 -10.08 23.33
C THR A 20 9.80 -9.88 24.23
N VAL A 21 10.00 -9.38 25.44
CA VAL A 21 8.94 -9.02 26.38
C VAL A 21 9.18 -7.59 26.84
N VAL A 22 8.21 -6.71 26.54
CA VAL A 22 8.20 -5.29 26.94
C VAL A 22 6.86 -4.95 27.57
N ARG A 23 6.82 -3.89 28.35
CA ARG A 23 5.53 -3.36 28.85
C ARG A 23 4.79 -2.67 27.71
N ALA A 24 3.47 -2.80 27.67
CA ALA A 24 2.67 -2.09 26.68
C ALA A 24 2.86 -0.56 26.71
N SER A 25 3.15 0.01 27.89
CA SER A 25 3.44 1.44 28.05
C SER A 25 4.82 1.86 27.48
N GLU A 26 5.69 0.92 27.20
CA GLU A 26 7.00 1.15 26.57
C GLU A 26 6.91 1.10 25.03
N ILE A 27 5.76 0.63 24.48
CA ILE A 27 5.48 0.61 23.05
C ILE A 27 4.87 1.95 22.68
N THR A 28 5.63 2.80 22.01
CA THR A 28 5.18 4.10 21.52
C THR A 28 4.61 4.00 20.09
N SER A 29 3.90 5.03 19.65
CA SER A 29 3.42 5.14 18.26
C SER A 29 4.56 5.07 17.23
N ASP A 30 5.74 5.56 17.60
CA ASP A 30 6.94 5.57 16.75
C ASP A 30 7.51 4.16 16.50
N MET A 31 7.08 3.17 17.30
CA MET A 31 7.42 1.77 17.10
C MET A 31 6.54 1.05 16.07
N THR A 32 5.54 1.72 15.51
CA THR A 32 4.71 1.23 14.39
C THR A 32 5.02 2.03 13.12
N PRO A 33 6.12 1.71 12.42
CA PRO A 33 6.56 2.49 11.27
C PRO A 33 5.49 2.50 10.18
N ARG A 34 5.40 3.64 9.49
CA ARG A 34 4.47 3.86 8.39
C ARG A 34 5.24 4.24 7.14
N PHE A 35 4.82 3.67 6.03
CA PHE A 35 5.35 3.99 4.72
C PHE A 35 4.25 4.67 3.90
N THR A 36 4.55 5.82 3.33
CA THR A 36 3.58 6.53 2.50
C THR A 36 3.23 5.71 1.25
N THR A 37 1.98 5.80 0.83
CA THR A 37 1.51 5.21 -0.43
C THR A 37 1.83 6.10 -1.63
N GLY A 38 2.26 7.34 -1.39
CA GLY A 38 2.36 8.38 -2.39
C GLY A 38 1.04 9.14 -2.64
N SER A 39 -0.05 8.79 -1.95
CA SER A 39 -1.34 9.47 -1.97
C SER A 39 -1.78 9.78 -0.55
N LEU A 40 -2.14 11.02 -0.29
CA LEU A 40 -2.60 11.45 1.02
C LEU A 40 -3.89 10.73 1.43
N GLY A 41 -4.85 10.60 0.52
CA GLY A 41 -6.11 9.92 0.79
C GLY A 41 -5.92 8.44 1.12
N MET A 42 -5.04 7.74 0.41
CA MET A 42 -4.70 6.37 0.73
C MET A 42 -3.97 6.26 2.08
N ASP A 43 -3.05 7.18 2.38
CA ASP A 43 -2.36 7.23 3.67
C ASP A 43 -3.36 7.40 4.82
N LEU A 44 -4.34 8.29 4.65
CA LEU A 44 -5.38 8.55 5.66
C LEU A 44 -6.24 7.31 5.95
N ILE A 45 -6.78 6.66 4.93
CA ILE A 45 -7.60 5.44 5.12
C ILE A 45 -6.81 4.26 5.69
N LEU A 46 -5.48 4.26 5.53
CA LEU A 46 -4.58 3.28 6.14
C LEU A 46 -4.19 3.64 7.58
N GLY A 47 -4.46 4.86 8.04
CA GLY A 47 -4.08 5.36 9.35
C GLY A 47 -2.64 5.86 9.41
N GLY A 48 -2.21 6.58 8.36
CA GLY A 48 -0.91 7.20 8.19
C GLY A 48 0.02 6.49 7.20
N GLY A 49 -0.53 5.70 6.28
CA GLY A 49 0.21 4.92 5.27
C GLY A 49 0.31 3.43 5.58
N TRP A 50 1.07 2.69 4.76
CA TRP A 50 1.25 1.25 4.93
C TRP A 50 1.90 0.91 6.27
N PRO A 51 1.31 -0.02 7.05
CA PRO A 51 1.95 -0.52 8.27
C PRO A 51 3.23 -1.31 7.95
N GLY A 52 4.34 -0.86 8.50
CA GLY A 52 5.64 -1.52 8.40
C GLY A 52 5.75 -2.75 9.30
N ASN A 53 6.80 -3.53 9.09
CA ASN A 53 7.08 -4.78 9.77
C ASN A 53 5.97 -5.84 9.60
N GLN A 54 5.18 -5.69 8.52
CA GLN A 54 3.99 -6.48 8.23
C GLN A 54 3.87 -6.76 6.73
N TRP A 55 3.12 -7.81 6.41
CA TRP A 55 2.64 -8.06 5.06
C TRP A 55 1.30 -7.37 4.84
N ASN A 56 1.18 -6.66 3.71
CA ASN A 56 -0.03 -5.98 3.28
C ASN A 56 -0.44 -6.47 1.89
N GLU A 57 -1.71 -6.40 1.57
CA GLU A 57 -2.26 -6.88 0.30
C GLU A 57 -2.89 -5.74 -0.50
N ILE A 58 -2.56 -5.70 -1.78
CA ILE A 58 -3.23 -4.88 -2.80
C ILE A 58 -3.99 -5.84 -3.70
N VAL A 59 -5.32 -5.83 -3.67
CA VAL A 59 -6.17 -6.76 -4.43
C VAL A 59 -7.14 -6.01 -5.34
N GLY A 60 -7.36 -6.55 -6.52
CA GLY A 60 -8.30 -5.96 -7.49
C GLY A 60 -8.34 -6.74 -8.79
N GLU A 61 -9.19 -6.30 -9.71
CA GLU A 61 -9.26 -6.83 -11.06
C GLU A 61 -8.03 -6.43 -11.88
N GLU A 62 -7.89 -7.04 -13.03
CA GLU A 62 -6.84 -6.68 -13.99
C GLU A 62 -6.95 -5.21 -14.39
N SER A 63 -5.81 -4.56 -14.64
CA SER A 63 -5.72 -3.15 -15.06
C SER A 63 -6.41 -2.14 -14.11
N SER A 64 -6.56 -2.49 -12.83
CA SER A 64 -7.15 -1.59 -11.82
C SER A 64 -6.14 -0.61 -11.19
N GLY A 65 -4.84 -0.70 -11.50
CA GLY A 65 -3.79 0.17 -10.97
C GLY A 65 -2.99 -0.40 -9.80
N LYS A 66 -3.08 -1.71 -9.50
CA LYS A 66 -2.38 -2.35 -8.36
C LYS A 66 -0.87 -2.18 -8.41
N THR A 67 -0.25 -2.53 -9.53
CA THR A 67 1.20 -2.40 -9.77
C THR A 67 1.63 -0.94 -9.70
N ALA A 68 0.83 -0.01 -10.26
CA ALA A 68 1.10 1.42 -10.17
C ALA A 68 1.10 1.91 -8.71
N ILE A 69 0.15 1.48 -7.88
CA ILE A 69 0.11 1.82 -6.45
C ILE A 69 1.37 1.31 -5.72
N ALA A 70 1.80 0.08 -6.00
CA ALA A 70 3.02 -0.46 -5.39
C ALA A 70 4.27 0.33 -5.83
N MET A 71 4.42 0.65 -7.11
CA MET A 71 5.53 1.44 -7.64
C MET A 71 5.51 2.88 -7.12
N LYS A 72 4.35 3.55 -7.07
CA LYS A 72 4.22 4.89 -6.47
C LYS A 72 4.56 4.88 -4.98
N THR A 73 4.22 3.81 -4.26
CA THR A 73 4.66 3.62 -2.88
C THR A 73 6.18 3.60 -2.77
N ILE A 74 6.87 2.84 -3.64
CA ILE A 74 8.33 2.80 -3.66
C ILE A 74 8.90 4.17 -3.98
N ALA A 75 8.45 4.81 -5.06
CA ALA A 75 8.92 6.11 -5.51
C ALA A 75 8.80 7.18 -4.41
N ALA A 76 7.65 7.23 -3.73
CA ALA A 76 7.40 8.19 -2.65
C ALA A 76 8.33 7.97 -1.45
N ASN A 77 8.60 6.72 -1.06
CA ASN A 77 9.51 6.43 0.04
C ASN A 77 10.98 6.61 -0.37
N GLN A 78 11.35 6.33 -1.62
CA GLN A 78 12.69 6.66 -2.16
C GLN A 78 12.95 8.17 -2.20
N ALA A 79 11.92 8.99 -2.39
CA ALA A 79 12.03 10.45 -2.33
C ALA A 79 12.24 10.97 -0.90
N LEU A 80 11.71 10.26 0.11
CA LEU A 80 11.85 10.62 1.53
C LEU A 80 13.16 10.08 2.15
N ASP A 81 13.62 8.92 1.71
CA ASP A 81 14.83 8.27 2.19
C ASP A 81 15.73 7.89 1.01
N PRO A 82 16.90 8.54 0.84
CA PRO A 82 17.84 8.25 -0.25
C PRO A 82 18.41 6.82 -0.18
N ASP A 83 18.36 6.16 0.97
CA ASP A 83 18.83 4.78 1.18
C ASP A 83 17.72 3.75 1.06
N PHE A 84 16.48 4.16 0.72
CA PHE A 84 15.35 3.26 0.61
C PHE A 84 15.53 2.24 -0.51
N THR A 85 15.67 0.97 -0.13
CA THR A 85 15.97 -0.13 -1.04
C THR A 85 14.85 -1.16 -1.08
N THR A 86 14.49 -1.57 -2.30
CA THR A 86 13.38 -2.50 -2.54
C THR A 86 13.86 -3.79 -3.20
N VAL A 87 13.23 -4.91 -2.83
CA VAL A 87 13.25 -6.17 -3.58
C VAL A 87 11.90 -6.36 -4.26
N TRP A 88 11.90 -6.49 -5.57
CA TRP A 88 10.71 -6.75 -6.37
C TRP A 88 10.76 -8.18 -6.90
N ILE A 89 9.86 -9.03 -6.41
CA ILE A 89 9.67 -10.39 -6.93
C ILE A 89 8.74 -10.29 -8.13
N ALA A 90 9.31 -10.38 -9.33
CA ALA A 90 8.62 -10.27 -10.61
C ALA A 90 8.17 -11.67 -11.07
N ALA A 91 6.98 -12.07 -10.67
CA ALA A 91 6.29 -13.22 -11.27
C ALA A 91 5.56 -12.84 -12.56
N GLU A 92 5.33 -11.56 -12.76
CA GLU A 92 4.96 -10.89 -14.00
C GLU A 92 6.14 -10.06 -14.50
N GLU A 93 6.12 -9.59 -15.73
CA GLU A 93 7.24 -8.87 -16.34
C GLU A 93 7.54 -7.55 -15.63
N TRP A 94 8.81 -7.31 -15.28
CA TRP A 94 9.28 -6.00 -14.84
C TRP A 94 9.56 -5.11 -16.05
N VAL A 95 8.89 -3.94 -16.11
CA VAL A 95 9.07 -2.97 -17.20
C VAL A 95 9.80 -1.73 -16.65
N PRO A 96 11.13 -1.59 -16.91
CA PRO A 96 11.94 -0.49 -16.34
C PRO A 96 11.40 0.90 -16.67
N SER A 97 11.03 1.14 -17.93
CA SER A 97 10.50 2.45 -18.38
C SER A 97 9.20 2.84 -17.69
N TYR A 98 8.36 1.85 -17.34
CA TYR A 98 7.14 2.09 -16.58
C TYR A 98 7.46 2.45 -15.13
N ALA A 99 8.41 1.77 -14.50
CA ALA A 99 8.85 2.08 -13.15
C ALA A 99 9.46 3.49 -13.05
N GLU A 100 10.33 3.86 -14.00
CA GLU A 100 10.91 5.19 -14.09
C GLU A 100 9.86 6.27 -14.30
N MET A 101 8.87 6.04 -15.19
CA MET A 101 7.75 6.94 -15.41
C MET A 101 6.96 7.20 -14.12
N LEU A 102 6.84 6.19 -13.24
CA LEU A 102 6.18 6.30 -11.94
C LEU A 102 7.07 6.92 -10.85
N GLY A 103 8.29 7.32 -11.19
CA GLY A 103 9.25 7.97 -10.31
C GLY A 103 10.11 7.01 -9.48
N VAL A 104 10.11 5.71 -9.80
CA VAL A 104 10.99 4.73 -9.14
C VAL A 104 12.42 4.91 -9.62
N ASP A 105 13.37 5.01 -8.70
CA ASP A 105 14.80 4.92 -8.99
C ASP A 105 15.20 3.44 -9.10
N PRO A 106 15.47 2.92 -10.31
CA PRO A 106 15.77 1.51 -10.52
C PRO A 106 17.10 1.09 -9.91
N THR A 107 18.02 2.01 -9.62
CA THR A 107 19.32 1.68 -9.01
C THR A 107 19.18 1.20 -7.57
N ARG A 108 18.03 1.44 -6.95
CA ARG A 108 17.66 1.04 -5.60
C ARG A 108 16.60 -0.08 -5.56
N VAL A 109 16.43 -0.81 -6.67
CA VAL A 109 15.51 -1.93 -6.77
C VAL A 109 16.23 -3.18 -7.24
N PHE A 110 16.19 -4.23 -6.43
CA PHE A 110 16.62 -5.58 -6.83
C PHE A 110 15.43 -6.34 -7.40
N VAL A 111 15.49 -6.73 -8.66
CA VAL A 111 14.44 -7.52 -9.32
C VAL A 111 14.81 -8.99 -9.29
N VAL A 112 13.88 -9.82 -8.81
CA VAL A 112 13.99 -11.28 -8.82
C VAL A 112 12.95 -11.82 -9.79
N GLU A 113 13.38 -12.17 -11.00
CA GLU A 113 12.51 -12.72 -12.04
C GLU A 113 12.31 -14.22 -11.82
N THR A 114 11.15 -14.60 -11.36
CA THR A 114 10.76 -15.99 -11.19
C THR A 114 9.26 -16.14 -11.03
N ASN A 115 8.71 -17.16 -11.67
CA ASN A 115 7.33 -17.59 -11.46
C ASN A 115 7.22 -18.83 -10.55
N ILE A 116 8.36 -19.36 -10.04
CA ILE A 116 8.39 -20.51 -9.14
C ILE A 116 8.23 -20.05 -7.70
N SER A 117 7.18 -20.51 -7.03
CA SER A 117 6.80 -20.08 -5.68
C SER A 117 7.94 -20.24 -4.66
N GLU A 118 8.64 -21.39 -4.68
CA GLU A 118 9.71 -21.72 -3.74
C GLU A 118 10.89 -20.77 -3.91
N HIS A 119 11.26 -20.45 -5.16
CA HIS A 119 12.35 -19.49 -5.45
C HIS A 119 11.98 -18.09 -5.01
N ALA A 120 10.76 -17.64 -5.35
CA ALA A 120 10.22 -16.33 -4.96
C ALA A 120 10.24 -16.14 -3.44
N PHE A 121 9.76 -17.15 -2.71
CA PHE A 121 9.62 -17.09 -1.26
C PHE A 121 10.94 -17.28 -0.51
N ASP A 122 11.87 -18.07 -1.05
CA ASP A 122 13.22 -18.18 -0.51
C ASP A 122 13.99 -16.86 -0.67
N ALA A 123 13.90 -16.24 -1.84
CA ALA A 123 14.49 -14.92 -2.07
C ALA A 123 13.91 -13.86 -1.11
N ALA A 124 12.58 -13.75 -1.01
CA ALA A 124 11.93 -12.81 -0.10
C ALA A 124 12.35 -13.02 1.36
N LEU A 125 12.46 -14.28 1.80
CA LEU A 125 12.90 -14.62 3.16
C LEU A 125 14.35 -14.20 3.40
N LYS A 126 15.27 -14.57 2.50
CA LYS A 126 16.70 -14.25 2.62
C LYS A 126 16.96 -12.75 2.65
N PHE A 127 16.32 -11.99 1.77
CA PHE A 127 16.42 -10.53 1.78
C PHE A 127 15.85 -9.92 3.07
N ALA A 128 14.72 -10.40 3.56
CA ALA A 128 14.18 -9.94 4.83
C ALA A 128 15.08 -10.23 6.02
N GLU A 129 15.79 -11.37 6.02
CA GLU A 129 16.75 -11.78 7.06
C GLU A 129 17.99 -10.87 7.12
N THR A 130 18.35 -10.18 6.04
CA THR A 130 19.49 -9.23 6.04
C THR A 130 19.23 -8.02 6.93
N LYS A 131 17.96 -7.68 7.18
CA LYS A 131 17.51 -6.48 7.90
C LYS A 131 17.92 -5.14 7.27
N ASN A 132 18.41 -5.18 6.02
CA ASN A 132 18.92 -4.02 5.27
C ASN A 132 18.05 -3.68 4.05
N ILE A 133 16.86 -4.28 3.92
CA ILE A 133 15.90 -4.01 2.86
C ILE A 133 14.66 -3.35 3.48
N ASP A 134 14.16 -2.30 2.84
CA ASP A 134 13.04 -1.50 3.32
C ASP A 134 11.70 -1.95 2.77
N CYS A 135 11.69 -2.53 1.57
CA CYS A 135 10.46 -3.00 0.94
C CYS A 135 10.66 -4.33 0.21
N ILE A 136 9.68 -5.21 0.32
CA ILE A 136 9.59 -6.42 -0.51
C ILE A 136 8.22 -6.42 -1.17
N VAL A 137 8.19 -6.45 -2.51
CA VAL A 137 6.96 -6.54 -3.31
C VAL A 137 6.90 -7.89 -3.99
N ILE A 138 5.73 -8.52 -4.01
CA ILE A 138 5.46 -9.74 -4.80
C ILE A 138 4.39 -9.38 -5.83
N ASP A 139 4.77 -9.32 -7.11
CA ASP A 139 3.91 -8.99 -8.24
C ASP A 139 3.95 -10.09 -9.29
N SER A 140 2.95 -10.92 -9.35
CA SER A 140 1.81 -11.07 -8.45
C SER A 140 1.77 -12.48 -7.85
N MET A 141 1.17 -12.61 -6.66
CA MET A 141 1.03 -13.92 -5.99
C MET A 141 0.28 -14.96 -6.86
N PRO A 142 -0.76 -14.61 -7.63
CA PRO A 142 -1.45 -15.55 -8.52
C PRO A 142 -0.60 -16.11 -9.67
N ALA A 143 0.45 -15.41 -10.08
CA ALA A 143 1.34 -15.82 -11.16
C ALA A 143 2.40 -16.84 -10.71
N LEU A 144 2.58 -16.99 -9.39
CA LEU A 144 3.50 -17.96 -8.82
C LEU A 144 2.92 -19.39 -8.89
N ILE A 145 3.71 -20.32 -9.39
CA ILE A 145 3.38 -21.75 -9.50
C ILE A 145 4.32 -22.58 -8.62
N PRO A 146 3.90 -23.73 -8.11
CA PRO A 146 4.77 -24.69 -7.44
C PRO A 146 5.92 -25.17 -8.34
N SER A 147 7.03 -25.60 -7.72
CA SER A 147 8.15 -26.17 -8.47
C SER A 147 7.74 -27.44 -9.25
N PRO A 148 8.24 -27.65 -10.47
CA PRO A 148 7.99 -28.88 -11.25
C PRO A 148 8.43 -30.18 -10.56
N GLU A 149 9.36 -30.13 -9.61
CA GLU A 149 9.76 -31.30 -8.83
C GLU A 149 8.64 -31.82 -7.93
N ASP A 150 7.76 -30.92 -7.48
CA ASP A 150 6.56 -31.25 -6.69
C ASP A 150 5.38 -31.67 -7.58
N GLU A 151 5.49 -31.53 -8.92
CA GLU A 151 4.43 -31.89 -9.87
C GLU A 151 4.23 -33.39 -10.05
N LYS A 152 5.15 -34.24 -9.60
CA LYS A 152 5.03 -35.71 -9.74
C LYS A 152 3.83 -36.30 -8.99
N ASP A 153 3.22 -35.52 -8.08
CA ASP A 153 1.99 -35.87 -7.35
C ASP A 153 0.72 -35.25 -7.95
N MET A 154 0.73 -34.79 -9.21
CA MET A 154 -0.28 -33.88 -9.80
C MET A 154 -1.60 -34.51 -10.24
N GLU A 155 -1.85 -35.78 -10.01
CA GLU A 155 -3.18 -36.35 -10.33
C GLU A 155 -4.31 -35.93 -9.36
N GLY A 156 -4.04 -35.12 -8.31
CA GLY A 156 -5.06 -34.90 -7.30
C GLY A 156 -5.24 -33.54 -6.66
N ASN A 157 -4.31 -32.59 -6.58
CA ASN A 157 -4.61 -31.37 -5.80
C ASN A 157 -3.65 -30.18 -5.92
N THR A 158 -3.48 -29.60 -7.09
CA THR A 158 -2.63 -28.40 -7.32
C THR A 158 -3.05 -27.17 -6.48
N MET A 159 -4.35 -26.96 -6.25
CA MET A 159 -4.86 -25.85 -5.43
C MET A 159 -4.50 -25.99 -3.94
N GLY A 160 -4.48 -27.22 -3.43
CA GLY A 160 -4.11 -27.49 -2.03
C GLY A 160 -2.62 -27.29 -1.77
N GLN A 161 -1.77 -27.60 -2.75
CA GLN A 161 -0.32 -27.46 -2.69
C GLN A 161 0.09 -25.99 -2.66
N GLN A 162 -0.41 -25.16 -3.59
CA GLN A 162 -0.17 -23.72 -3.59
C GLN A 162 -0.57 -23.08 -2.26
N ALA A 163 -1.74 -23.44 -1.71
CA ALA A 163 -2.17 -22.92 -0.42
C ALA A 163 -1.23 -23.30 0.74
N ARG A 164 -0.66 -24.52 0.73
CA ARG A 164 0.33 -24.97 1.73
C ARG A 164 1.63 -24.19 1.64
N ILE A 165 2.16 -23.96 0.44
CA ILE A 165 3.39 -23.21 0.18
C ILE A 165 3.22 -21.77 0.63
N VAL A 166 2.14 -21.09 0.24
CA VAL A 166 1.81 -19.72 0.63
C VAL A 166 1.67 -19.58 2.15
N ASN A 167 0.97 -20.51 2.81
CA ASN A 167 0.83 -20.50 4.26
C ASN A 167 2.17 -20.76 4.98
N LYS A 168 3.04 -21.61 4.44
CA LYS A 168 4.40 -21.84 4.96
C LYS A 168 5.25 -20.59 4.86
N PHE A 169 5.18 -19.87 3.73
CA PHE A 169 5.85 -18.60 3.51
C PHE A 169 5.47 -17.57 4.58
N PHE A 170 4.19 -17.28 4.75
CA PHE A 170 3.74 -16.29 5.74
C PHE A 170 4.10 -16.67 7.18
N ARG A 171 4.09 -17.97 7.53
CA ARG A 171 4.54 -18.41 8.86
C ARG A 171 6.02 -18.15 9.09
N LYS A 172 6.89 -18.41 8.08
CA LYS A 172 8.33 -18.18 8.17
C LYS A 172 8.64 -16.68 8.18
N THR A 173 8.12 -15.94 7.21
CA THR A 173 8.42 -14.51 7.08
C THR A 173 7.77 -13.67 8.18
N GLY A 174 6.66 -14.09 8.77
CA GLY A 174 6.00 -13.36 9.86
C GLY A 174 6.90 -13.12 11.08
N ALA A 175 7.85 -14.01 11.35
CA ALA A 175 8.84 -13.80 12.40
C ALA A 175 9.96 -12.85 11.95
N VAL A 176 10.43 -13.00 10.71
CA VAL A 176 11.54 -12.21 10.15
C VAL A 176 11.11 -10.76 9.86
N MET A 177 9.84 -10.53 9.49
CA MET A 177 9.29 -9.18 9.31
C MET A 177 9.17 -8.41 10.63
N LYS A 178 9.07 -9.09 11.76
CA LYS A 178 9.05 -8.41 13.06
C LYS A 178 10.43 -7.87 13.37
N ARG A 179 10.52 -6.56 13.60
CA ARG A 179 11.73 -5.88 14.05
C ARG A 179 11.69 -5.68 15.56
N SER A 180 12.86 -5.59 16.18
CA SER A 180 12.96 -5.29 17.59
C SER A 180 12.32 -3.94 17.89
N LEU A 181 11.47 -3.91 18.89
CA LEU A 181 10.80 -2.68 19.35
C LEU A 181 11.75 -1.74 20.10
N ILE A 182 12.91 -2.22 20.52
CA ILE A 182 13.85 -1.48 21.37
C ILE A 182 15.16 -1.16 20.65
N GLU A 183 15.57 -2.00 19.69
CA GLU A 183 16.88 -1.87 19.02
C GLU A 183 16.84 -0.93 17.81
N HIS A 184 15.71 -0.25 17.55
CA HIS A 184 15.52 0.65 16.41
C HIS A 184 15.96 0.03 15.06
N GLU A 185 15.70 -1.27 14.88
CA GLU A 185 15.99 -1.94 13.63
C GLU A 185 15.27 -1.28 12.47
N ARG A 186 15.92 -1.21 11.29
CA ARG A 186 15.36 -0.66 10.07
C ARG A 186 14.02 -1.36 9.75
N PRO A 187 12.92 -0.61 9.63
CA PRO A 187 11.62 -1.20 9.36
C PRO A 187 11.54 -1.75 7.94
N ILE A 188 10.64 -2.71 7.72
CA ILE A 188 10.44 -3.32 6.41
C ILE A 188 8.96 -3.31 6.04
N LEU A 189 8.66 -2.94 4.79
CA LEU A 189 7.34 -3.01 4.19
C LEU A 189 7.19 -4.28 3.35
N GLY A 190 6.17 -5.09 3.59
CA GLY A 190 5.79 -6.18 2.70
C GLY A 190 4.51 -5.84 1.93
N LEU A 191 4.57 -5.87 0.59
CA LEU A 191 3.42 -5.69 -0.30
C LEU A 191 3.22 -6.94 -1.15
N VAL A 192 1.99 -7.40 -1.23
CA VAL A 192 1.60 -8.53 -2.08
C VAL A 192 0.47 -8.10 -3.00
N ILE A 193 0.71 -8.18 -4.29
CA ILE A 193 -0.32 -7.93 -5.30
C ILE A 193 -1.09 -9.21 -5.55
N GLN A 194 -2.43 -9.08 -5.54
CA GLN A 194 -3.38 -10.16 -5.75
C GLN A 194 -4.40 -9.79 -6.81
N GLN A 195 -4.88 -10.81 -7.52
CA GLN A 195 -6.00 -10.65 -8.46
C GLN A 195 -7.20 -11.45 -7.99
N TYR A 196 -8.39 -10.91 -8.22
CA TYR A 196 -9.62 -11.65 -8.00
C TYR A 196 -9.81 -12.73 -9.06
N ARG A 197 -10.33 -13.86 -8.62
CA ARG A 197 -10.88 -14.89 -9.49
C ARG A 197 -12.34 -15.10 -9.17
N SER A 198 -13.19 -15.23 -10.18
CA SER A 198 -14.60 -15.55 -9.99
C SER A 198 -14.74 -17.00 -9.50
N LYS A 199 -15.63 -17.22 -8.56
CA LYS A 199 -16.03 -18.56 -8.12
C LYS A 199 -17.09 -19.07 -9.07
N ILE A 200 -16.83 -20.21 -9.70
CA ILE A 200 -17.80 -20.87 -10.58
C ILE A 200 -18.93 -21.45 -9.73
N GLY A 201 -20.21 -21.19 -10.12
CA GLY A 201 -21.39 -21.80 -9.52
C GLY A 201 -21.89 -21.20 -8.22
N VAL A 202 -21.41 -20.01 -7.79
CA VAL A 202 -21.93 -19.31 -6.61
C VAL A 202 -23.14 -18.46 -6.99
N MET A 203 -24.35 -18.88 -6.62
CA MET A 203 -25.58 -18.10 -6.80
C MET A 203 -25.83 -17.08 -5.67
N TYR A 204 -25.28 -17.28 -4.48
CA TYR A 204 -25.43 -16.41 -3.30
C TYR A 204 -24.10 -16.28 -2.54
N GLY A 205 -23.78 -15.06 -2.05
CA GLY A 205 -22.57 -14.75 -1.30
C GLY A 205 -21.45 -14.18 -2.17
N PRO A 206 -20.23 -13.99 -1.60
CA PRO A 206 -19.11 -13.41 -2.34
C PRO A 206 -18.70 -14.30 -3.52
N ASP A 207 -18.88 -13.78 -4.71
CA ASP A 207 -18.57 -14.41 -6.01
C ASP A 207 -17.08 -14.39 -6.36
N LYS A 208 -16.27 -13.61 -5.62
CA LYS A 208 -14.84 -13.43 -5.84
C LYS A 208 -14.00 -14.07 -4.74
N THR A 209 -12.86 -14.59 -5.14
CA THR A 209 -11.83 -15.12 -4.24
C THR A 209 -10.45 -14.77 -4.75
N THR A 210 -9.43 -14.90 -3.89
CA THR A 210 -8.03 -14.75 -4.28
C THR A 210 -7.30 -16.07 -4.15
N PRO A 211 -6.42 -16.46 -5.09
CA PRO A 211 -5.60 -17.67 -5.01
C PRO A 211 -4.76 -17.76 -3.73
N GLY A 212 -4.33 -18.95 -3.36
CA GLY A 212 -3.47 -19.17 -2.19
C GLY A 212 -4.21 -19.49 -0.88
N GLY A 213 -5.52 -19.77 -0.93
CA GLY A 213 -6.33 -20.23 0.22
C GLY A 213 -6.71 -19.12 1.20
N GLN A 214 -7.56 -19.44 2.17
CA GLN A 214 -8.06 -18.46 3.15
C GLN A 214 -7.01 -18.09 4.22
N GLY A 215 -6.05 -18.98 4.51
CA GLY A 215 -5.07 -18.80 5.59
C GLY A 215 -4.22 -17.54 5.44
N LYS A 216 -3.85 -17.17 4.20
CA LYS A 216 -3.08 -15.95 3.91
C LYS A 216 -3.80 -14.67 4.33
N ASN A 217 -5.14 -14.65 4.31
CA ASN A 217 -5.92 -13.46 4.69
C ASN A 217 -5.71 -13.08 6.16
N TYR A 218 -5.37 -14.05 7.02
CA TYR A 218 -5.02 -13.80 8.42
C TYR A 218 -3.62 -13.22 8.57
N ALA A 219 -2.70 -13.55 7.65
CA ALA A 219 -1.33 -13.06 7.68
C ALA A 219 -1.22 -11.57 7.34
N TYR A 220 -2.04 -11.08 6.41
CA TYR A 220 -2.03 -9.66 6.05
C TYR A 220 -2.49 -8.77 7.21
N PHE A 221 -1.79 -7.69 7.42
CA PHE A 221 -2.12 -6.68 8.43
C PHE A 221 -3.15 -5.68 7.90
N ALA A 222 -2.88 -5.12 6.74
CA ALA A 222 -3.83 -4.31 5.98
C ALA A 222 -4.10 -4.97 4.61
N ARG A 223 -5.32 -4.81 4.12
CA ARG A 223 -5.74 -5.28 2.79
C ARG A 223 -6.55 -4.18 2.14
N VAL A 224 -6.16 -3.76 0.95
CA VAL A 224 -6.88 -2.77 0.16
C VAL A 224 -7.42 -3.39 -1.12
N GLU A 225 -8.67 -3.07 -1.42
CA GLU A 225 -9.31 -3.37 -2.69
C GLU A 225 -9.14 -2.18 -3.62
N VAL A 226 -8.65 -2.44 -4.81
CA VAL A 226 -8.39 -1.45 -5.86
C VAL A 226 -9.33 -1.69 -7.02
N LYS A 227 -10.07 -0.67 -7.41
CA LYS A 227 -10.98 -0.71 -8.55
C LYS A 227 -10.88 0.59 -9.36
N ARG A 228 -10.84 0.46 -10.69
CA ARG A 228 -11.07 1.63 -11.54
C ARG A 228 -12.54 2.05 -11.41
N ASP A 229 -12.78 3.29 -11.00
CA ASP A 229 -14.11 3.86 -10.87
C ASP A 229 -14.54 4.51 -12.20
N ALA A 230 -13.68 5.35 -12.77
CA ALA A 230 -13.93 6.04 -14.03
C ALA A 230 -12.65 6.19 -14.86
N TRP A 231 -12.82 6.50 -16.15
CA TRP A 231 -11.74 7.00 -16.99
C TRP A 231 -11.67 8.52 -16.88
N ILE A 232 -10.45 9.07 -16.87
CA ILE A 232 -10.20 10.50 -17.05
C ILE A 232 -9.96 10.70 -18.54
N GLU A 233 -10.79 11.55 -19.14
CA GLU A 233 -10.81 11.77 -20.58
C GLU A 233 -10.61 13.24 -20.90
N GLU A 234 -9.73 13.55 -21.85
CA GLU A 234 -9.48 14.89 -22.37
C GLU A 234 -9.80 14.97 -23.86
N GLY A 235 -10.02 16.20 -24.33
CA GLY A 235 -10.29 16.49 -25.72
C GLY A 235 -11.75 16.88 -26.01
N PRO A 236 -12.05 17.24 -27.26
CA PRO A 236 -13.38 17.64 -27.67
C PRO A 236 -14.36 16.47 -27.58
N LYS A 237 -15.65 16.75 -27.39
CA LYS A 237 -16.69 15.71 -27.23
C LYS A 237 -16.70 14.63 -28.32
N THR A 238 -16.21 14.98 -29.51
CA THR A 238 -16.14 14.11 -30.69
C THR A 238 -14.86 13.27 -30.78
N ALA A 239 -13.82 13.57 -29.96
CA ALA A 239 -12.52 12.90 -30.00
C ALA A 239 -11.86 12.91 -28.61
N LYS A 240 -12.52 12.28 -27.65
CA LYS A 240 -11.99 12.13 -26.30
C LYS A 240 -10.91 11.05 -26.26
N VAL A 241 -9.81 11.36 -25.56
CA VAL A 241 -8.69 10.46 -25.31
C VAL A 241 -8.63 10.15 -23.82
N LYS A 242 -8.44 8.89 -23.47
CA LYS A 242 -8.23 8.48 -22.08
C LYS A 242 -6.82 8.83 -21.66
N VAL A 243 -6.66 9.75 -20.74
CA VAL A 243 -5.36 10.23 -20.22
C VAL A 243 -5.03 9.66 -18.85
N GLY A 244 -6.06 9.17 -18.15
CA GLY A 244 -5.91 8.64 -16.79
C GLY A 244 -7.13 7.84 -16.36
N GLN A 245 -7.12 7.47 -15.10
CA GLN A 245 -8.23 6.78 -14.44
C GLN A 245 -8.41 7.26 -13.01
N ASN A 246 -9.65 7.38 -12.58
CA ASN A 246 -9.99 7.49 -11.17
C ASN A 246 -9.92 6.09 -10.54
N ILE A 247 -9.11 5.94 -9.52
CA ILE A 247 -8.91 4.69 -8.78
C ILE A 247 -9.61 4.80 -7.43
N ARG A 248 -10.57 3.91 -7.19
CA ARG A 248 -11.16 3.72 -5.87
C ARG A 248 -10.35 2.71 -5.09
N VAL A 249 -9.84 3.11 -3.93
CA VAL A 249 -9.11 2.25 -2.99
C VAL A 249 -9.92 2.12 -1.71
N ARG A 250 -10.25 0.89 -1.31
CA ARG A 250 -11.04 0.60 -0.10
C ARG A 250 -10.27 -0.34 0.84
N THR A 251 -10.16 0.01 2.09
CA THR A 251 -9.61 -0.89 3.11
C THR A 251 -10.63 -1.98 3.46
N ILE A 252 -10.37 -3.22 3.05
CA ILE A 252 -11.21 -4.38 3.40
C ILE A 252 -10.78 -5.04 4.71
N LYS A 253 -9.54 -4.78 5.13
CA LYS A 253 -8.99 -5.16 6.43
C LYS A 253 -7.96 -4.13 6.85
N ASN A 254 -8.02 -3.69 8.09
CA ASN A 254 -6.97 -2.89 8.72
C ASN A 254 -6.93 -3.22 10.22
N LYS A 255 -5.75 -3.64 10.71
CA LYS A 255 -5.58 -3.99 12.13
C LYS A 255 -5.17 -2.78 13.00
N SER A 256 -4.84 -1.65 12.39
CA SER A 256 -4.33 -0.45 13.06
C SER A 256 -5.18 0.79 12.86
N SER A 257 -6.23 0.71 12.05
CA SER A 257 -7.16 1.79 11.79
C SER A 257 -8.53 1.23 11.41
N ARG A 258 -9.51 2.09 11.14
CA ARG A 258 -10.87 1.69 10.76
C ARG A 258 -10.84 0.90 9.43
N PRO A 259 -11.45 -0.29 9.35
CA PRO A 259 -11.66 -0.97 8.08
C PRO A 259 -12.80 -0.30 7.29
N GLN A 260 -12.98 -0.69 6.02
CA GLN A 260 -14.05 -0.26 5.12
C GLN A 260 -14.04 1.25 4.75
N GLN A 261 -12.90 1.92 4.94
CA GLN A 261 -12.70 3.28 4.48
C GLN A 261 -12.34 3.31 3.00
N THR A 262 -12.70 4.38 2.30
CA THR A 262 -12.50 4.53 0.86
C THR A 262 -11.77 5.83 0.56
N ALA A 263 -10.81 5.77 -0.36
CA ALA A 263 -10.16 6.92 -0.97
C ALA A 263 -10.31 6.84 -2.49
N TYR A 264 -10.34 7.99 -3.14
CA TYR A 264 -10.34 8.12 -4.59
C TYR A 264 -9.08 8.86 -5.01
N VAL A 265 -8.40 8.34 -6.02
CA VAL A 265 -7.13 8.88 -6.51
C VAL A 265 -7.20 8.98 -8.02
N ASP A 266 -6.97 10.15 -8.56
CA ASP A 266 -6.81 10.34 -10.00
C ASP A 266 -5.36 10.04 -10.39
N PHE A 267 -5.18 9.03 -11.25
CA PHE A 267 -3.90 8.58 -11.76
C PHE A 267 -3.81 8.80 -13.25
N TYR A 268 -2.74 9.45 -13.70
CA TYR A 268 -2.49 9.77 -15.10
C TYR A 268 -1.42 8.85 -15.68
N PHE A 269 -1.67 8.23 -16.82
CA PHE A 269 -0.73 7.36 -17.53
C PHE A 269 -0.17 7.99 -18.82
N THR A 270 -0.61 9.21 -19.14
CA THR A 270 -0.06 10.07 -20.20
C THR A 270 -0.11 11.51 -19.72
N ASP A 271 0.78 12.34 -20.26
CA ASP A 271 0.78 13.76 -19.96
C ASP A 271 -0.57 14.39 -20.28
N SER A 272 -1.03 15.23 -19.39
CA SER A 272 -2.29 15.94 -19.45
C SER A 272 -2.10 17.43 -19.11
N ILE A 273 -3.17 18.21 -19.23
CA ILE A 273 -3.18 19.60 -18.78
C ILE A 273 -2.93 19.73 -17.28
N ASP A 274 -3.40 18.75 -16.53
CA ASP A 274 -3.44 18.76 -15.06
C ASP A 274 -2.22 18.10 -14.43
N CYS A 275 -1.73 16.98 -15.00
CA CYS A 275 -0.69 16.16 -14.41
C CYS A 275 0.22 15.54 -15.46
N ALA A 276 1.46 15.26 -15.08
CA ALA A 276 2.38 14.47 -15.89
C ALA A 276 2.02 12.98 -15.86
N ALA A 277 2.49 12.25 -16.87
CA ALA A 277 2.38 10.80 -16.90
C ALA A 277 3.02 10.17 -15.65
N GLY A 278 2.34 9.21 -15.07
CA GLY A 278 2.78 8.51 -13.86
C GLY A 278 2.41 9.20 -12.55
N ASP A 279 1.79 10.37 -12.57
CA ASP A 279 1.46 11.12 -11.35
C ASP A 279 0.01 10.92 -10.88
N TYR A 280 -0.16 11.15 -9.58
CA TYR A 280 -1.44 11.39 -8.94
C TYR A 280 -1.78 12.88 -8.98
N ASP A 281 -3.06 13.22 -9.10
CA ASP A 281 -3.51 14.60 -9.01
C ASP A 281 -3.58 15.07 -7.54
N PHE A 282 -2.44 15.47 -7.03
CA PHE A 282 -2.35 16.01 -5.67
C PHE A 282 -3.19 17.26 -5.44
N GLY A 283 -3.33 18.13 -6.46
CA GLY A 283 -4.12 19.35 -6.35
C GLY A 283 -5.58 19.03 -6.05
N LYS A 284 -6.13 18.07 -6.79
CA LYS A 284 -7.51 17.61 -6.61
C LYS A 284 -7.68 16.84 -5.31
N GLU A 285 -6.72 15.97 -4.98
CA GLU A 285 -6.73 15.18 -3.74
C GLU A 285 -6.72 16.08 -2.50
N LEU A 286 -5.77 17.03 -2.40
CA LEU A 286 -5.68 17.97 -1.29
C LEU A 286 -6.90 18.87 -1.19
N THR A 287 -7.45 19.30 -2.34
CA THR A 287 -8.69 20.09 -2.37
C THR A 287 -9.86 19.32 -1.78
N ALA A 288 -10.09 18.09 -2.26
CA ALA A 288 -11.20 17.28 -1.79
C ALA A 288 -11.12 16.99 -0.29
N ILE A 289 -9.94 16.57 0.18
CA ILE A 289 -9.70 16.26 1.59
C ILE A 289 -9.76 17.52 2.44
N GLY A 290 -9.16 18.64 2.01
CA GLY A 290 -9.16 19.91 2.73
C GLY A 290 -10.56 20.46 2.92
N VAL A 291 -11.42 20.39 1.90
CA VAL A 291 -12.84 20.80 2.03
C VAL A 291 -13.60 19.85 2.96
N MET A 292 -13.41 18.55 2.81
CA MET A 292 -14.08 17.54 3.64
C MET A 292 -13.74 17.72 5.14
N LEU A 293 -12.51 18.05 5.46
CA LEU A 293 -12.05 18.24 6.84
C LEU A 293 -12.31 19.66 7.40
N GLY A 294 -12.79 20.57 6.54
CA GLY A 294 -12.98 21.96 6.93
C GLY A 294 -11.68 22.77 7.05
N VAL A 295 -10.54 22.24 6.57
CA VAL A 295 -9.28 23.00 6.44
C VAL A 295 -9.46 24.07 5.37
N ILE A 296 -10.09 23.71 4.24
CA ILE A 296 -10.59 24.68 3.27
C ILE A 296 -12.03 25.00 3.65
N GLU A 297 -12.26 26.22 4.11
CA GLU A 297 -13.57 26.68 4.51
C GLU A 297 -14.49 26.91 3.31
N ARG A 298 -15.77 26.55 3.44
CA ARG A 298 -16.78 26.76 2.40
C ARG A 298 -17.88 27.71 2.88
N ALA A 299 -18.14 28.74 2.11
CA ALA A 299 -19.24 29.69 2.31
C ALA A 299 -20.05 29.85 1.01
N GLY A 300 -21.09 29.06 0.85
CA GLY A 300 -21.88 29.00 -0.40
C GLY A 300 -21.05 28.45 -1.57
N SER A 301 -20.85 29.26 -2.61
CA SER A 301 -19.99 28.94 -3.75
C SER A 301 -18.53 29.36 -3.58
N TRP A 302 -18.19 29.99 -2.46
CA TRP A 302 -16.84 30.45 -2.17
C TRP A 302 -16.10 29.49 -1.25
N TYR A 303 -14.81 29.39 -1.48
CA TYR A 303 -13.87 28.59 -0.69
C TYR A 303 -12.72 29.48 -0.23
N SER A 304 -12.16 29.24 0.97
CA SER A 304 -11.04 30.02 1.48
C SER A 304 -10.08 29.18 2.32
N TYR A 305 -8.81 29.54 2.23
CA TYR A 305 -7.75 29.02 3.09
C TYR A 305 -6.66 30.09 3.27
N GLY A 306 -6.45 30.56 4.49
CA GLY A 306 -5.58 31.69 4.77
C GLY A 306 -5.98 32.94 3.98
N GLU A 307 -5.08 33.45 3.14
CA GLU A 307 -5.34 34.60 2.26
C GLU A 307 -5.96 34.23 0.90
N HIS A 308 -6.00 32.94 0.57
CA HIS A 308 -6.52 32.43 -0.71
C HIS A 308 -8.04 32.35 -0.68
N LYS A 309 -8.67 32.77 -1.79
CA LYS A 309 -10.12 32.70 -1.99
C LYS A 309 -10.45 32.24 -3.41
N TRP A 310 -11.38 31.32 -3.52
CA TRP A 310 -11.79 30.72 -4.80
C TRP A 310 -13.31 30.72 -4.96
N GLN A 311 -13.75 30.92 -6.18
CA GLN A 311 -15.16 30.73 -6.54
C GLN A 311 -15.33 29.39 -7.26
N GLY A 312 -16.02 28.44 -6.62
CA GLY A 312 -16.15 27.06 -7.09
C GLY A 312 -14.97 26.17 -6.69
N ILE A 313 -15.26 24.89 -6.42
CA ILE A 313 -14.27 23.92 -5.97
C ILE A 313 -13.20 23.62 -7.04
N ASP A 314 -13.58 23.66 -8.31
CA ASP A 314 -12.70 23.33 -9.45
C ASP A 314 -11.62 24.39 -9.71
N SER A 315 -11.73 25.58 -9.09
CA SER A 315 -10.70 26.62 -9.19
C SER A 315 -9.56 26.47 -8.18
N ILE A 316 -9.68 25.56 -7.23
CA ILE A 316 -8.67 25.32 -6.17
C ILE A 316 -7.51 24.45 -6.67
N PRO A 317 -7.73 23.29 -7.33
CA PRO A 317 -6.66 22.37 -7.70
C PRO A 317 -5.53 23.00 -8.53
N PRO A 318 -5.79 23.91 -9.51
CA PRO A 318 -4.73 24.56 -10.27
C PRO A 318 -3.76 25.33 -9.38
N ASP A 319 -4.25 26.10 -8.40
CA ASP A 319 -3.41 26.87 -7.50
C ASP A 319 -2.61 25.95 -6.59
N VAL A 320 -3.23 24.89 -6.07
CA VAL A 320 -2.54 23.89 -5.22
C VAL A 320 -1.42 23.17 -5.98
N ARG A 321 -1.59 22.95 -7.29
CA ARG A 321 -0.53 22.37 -8.15
C ARG A 321 0.61 23.35 -8.40
N GLN A 322 0.32 24.65 -8.55
CA GLN A 322 1.27 25.68 -8.96
C GLN A 322 2.01 26.36 -7.79
N LEU A 323 1.43 26.35 -6.59
CA LEU A 323 1.94 27.05 -5.41
C LEU A 323 2.46 26.07 -4.35
N PRO A 324 3.78 25.79 -4.30
CA PRO A 324 4.35 24.80 -3.37
C PRO A 324 4.04 25.13 -1.91
N ASP A 325 4.13 26.38 -1.51
CA ASP A 325 3.88 26.82 -0.13
C ASP A 325 2.42 26.55 0.30
N LEU A 326 1.46 26.79 -0.60
CA LEU A 326 0.06 26.48 -0.37
C LEU A 326 -0.16 24.98 -0.21
N ARG A 327 0.45 24.20 -1.10
CA ARG A 327 0.39 22.74 -1.07
C ARG A 327 0.94 22.18 0.22
N GLU A 328 2.16 22.58 0.62
CA GLU A 328 2.81 22.11 1.84
C GLU A 328 2.01 22.48 3.10
N SER A 329 1.48 23.70 3.15
CA SER A 329 0.67 24.17 4.27
C SER A 329 -0.62 23.39 4.41
N LEU A 330 -1.35 23.16 3.30
CA LEU A 330 -2.57 22.36 3.28
C LEU A 330 -2.29 20.90 3.70
N GLU A 331 -1.27 20.28 3.13
CA GLU A 331 -0.91 18.90 3.44
C GLU A 331 -0.55 18.74 4.92
N LYS A 332 0.25 19.66 5.46
CA LYS A 332 0.65 19.66 6.87
C LYS A 332 -0.56 19.75 7.80
N GLU A 333 -1.49 20.66 7.51
CA GLU A 333 -2.66 20.87 8.35
C GLU A 333 -3.62 19.67 8.28
N ILE A 334 -3.85 19.13 7.08
CA ILE A 334 -4.65 17.92 6.87
C ILE A 334 -4.04 16.73 7.64
N ARG A 335 -2.71 16.52 7.56
CA ARG A 335 -2.04 15.44 8.29
C ARG A 335 -2.11 15.61 9.81
N ALA A 336 -2.11 16.85 10.31
CA ALA A 336 -2.27 17.12 11.74
C ALA A 336 -3.65 16.73 12.29
N LEU A 337 -4.69 16.76 11.44
CA LEU A 337 -6.04 16.33 11.77
C LEU A 337 -6.26 14.81 11.60
N SER A 338 -5.32 14.12 10.98
CA SER A 338 -5.39 12.71 10.57
C SER A 338 -5.83 11.71 11.66
N PRO A 339 -5.45 11.83 12.96
CA PRO A 339 -5.88 10.88 13.99
C PRO A 339 -7.38 10.82 14.23
N THR A 340 -8.12 11.84 13.80
CA THR A 340 -9.55 12.03 14.11
C THR A 340 -10.46 11.92 12.87
N LEU A 341 -9.91 11.53 11.70
CA LEU A 341 -10.65 11.60 10.45
C LEU A 341 -11.91 10.75 10.43
N PRO A 342 -13.06 11.35 10.01
CA PRO A 342 -14.24 10.61 9.62
C PRO A 342 -13.96 9.79 8.33
N ASP A 343 -14.88 8.91 8.00
CA ASP A 343 -14.84 8.13 6.76
C ASP A 343 -14.69 9.06 5.54
N VAL A 344 -13.66 8.85 4.73
CA VAL A 344 -13.44 9.61 3.49
C VAL A 344 -14.42 9.06 2.43
N GLY A 345 -15.72 9.17 2.73
CA GLY A 345 -16.78 8.83 1.82
C GLY A 345 -16.81 9.80 0.63
N SER A 346 -17.36 9.34 -0.49
CA SER A 346 -17.58 10.16 -1.68
C SER A 346 -18.19 11.53 -1.31
N VAL A 347 -17.52 12.59 -1.72
CA VAL A 347 -18.16 13.92 -1.77
C VAL A 347 -19.08 13.88 -2.98
N ASP A 348 -20.40 13.64 -2.77
CA ASP A 348 -21.44 13.82 -3.79
C ASP A 348 -21.57 15.29 -4.17
#